data_b334a5d43b787b8aab731eeb6d9423c2
#
_entry.id   b334a5d43b787b8aab731eeb6d9423c2
#
_cell.length_a   1.000
_cell.length_b   1.000
_cell.length_c   1.000
_cell.angle_alpha   90.00
_cell.angle_beta   90.00
_cell.angle_gamma   90.00
#
_symmetry.space_group_name_H-M   'P 1'
#
loop_
_entity.id
_entity.type
_entity.pdbx_description
1 polymer ?
#
loop_
_entity_poly.entity_id
_entity_poly.type
_entity_poly.pdbx_seq_one_letter_code
_entity_poly.pdbx_strand_id
1 'polypeptide(L)'
;MRVDIVVPNEGPYAEQAIASCPDLEGMGFDGLWLTDHVVGFEVFQPVYGDYWLEALSTLAYLAGTTEKIRLGIGVLVIPYRDAVFAAKSLATIDTLSNGRVDLGVGTGWSRAEFFALGRQAQFERRGPYTNEALDVMQACWSAEGDVAFSGDFHSFRKVRFQPRPVQQPRIPFWVGSRGTASAPLRRAAKYADYWHPTGLSPEEISEGSQVINDLAGRSVPTSMRGQNASDA
;
A
#
# COMPACT_ATOMS: atom_id res chain seq x y z
N MET A 1 -5.23 16.64 -13.33
CA MET A 1 -4.37 16.41 -12.13
C MET A 1 -5.25 15.71 -11.11
N ARG A 2 -4.80 14.63 -10.50
CA ARG A 2 -5.51 13.93 -9.42
C ARG A 2 -5.07 14.53 -8.08
N VAL A 3 -6.02 14.79 -7.18
CA VAL A 3 -5.78 15.35 -5.85
C VAL A 3 -6.37 14.41 -4.82
N ASP A 4 -5.51 13.75 -4.07
CA ASP A 4 -5.87 12.80 -3.03
C ASP A 4 -5.57 13.39 -1.64
N ILE A 5 -6.25 12.88 -0.62
CA ILE A 5 -6.05 13.29 0.76
C ILE A 5 -5.62 12.09 1.63
N VAL A 6 -4.65 12.29 2.50
CA VAL A 6 -4.33 11.32 3.56
C VAL A 6 -5.27 11.57 4.73
N VAL A 7 -6.04 10.55 5.07
CA VAL A 7 -6.99 10.61 6.18
C VAL A 7 -6.34 9.93 7.38
N PRO A 8 -6.21 10.61 8.53
CA PRO A 8 -5.65 9.99 9.71
C PRO A 8 -6.56 8.84 10.19
N ASN A 9 -6.00 7.64 10.18
CA ASN A 9 -6.60 6.47 10.82
C ASN A 9 -5.93 6.14 12.16
N GLU A 10 -5.24 7.14 12.71
CA GLU A 10 -4.51 7.10 13.97
C GLU A 10 -4.85 8.32 14.85
N GLY A 11 -4.58 8.14 16.14
CA GLY A 11 -4.73 9.20 17.15
C GLY A 11 -6.19 9.41 17.60
N PRO A 12 -6.42 10.45 18.43
CA PRO A 12 -7.68 10.64 19.15
C PRO A 12 -8.87 11.04 18.26
N TYR A 13 -8.62 11.45 17.02
CA TYR A 13 -9.64 11.89 16.06
C TYR A 13 -9.83 10.93 14.88
N ALA A 14 -9.21 9.75 14.92
CA ALA A 14 -9.26 8.79 13.82
C ALA A 14 -10.70 8.41 13.42
N GLU A 15 -11.56 8.11 14.38
CA GLU A 15 -12.95 7.73 14.11
C GLU A 15 -13.74 8.86 13.41
N GLN A 16 -13.53 10.11 13.87
CA GLN A 16 -14.19 11.28 13.26
C GLN A 16 -13.67 11.55 11.86
N ALA A 17 -12.35 11.41 11.65
CA ALA A 17 -11.75 11.56 10.33
C ALA A 17 -12.28 10.51 9.35
N ILE A 18 -12.38 9.25 9.77
CA ILE A 18 -12.95 8.18 8.94
C ILE A 18 -14.45 8.42 8.68
N ALA A 19 -15.20 8.87 9.67
CA ALA A 19 -16.63 9.17 9.50
C ALA A 19 -16.89 10.33 8.53
N SER A 20 -15.94 11.26 8.36
CA SER A 20 -16.06 12.41 7.43
C SER A 20 -15.68 12.07 5.98
N CYS A 21 -15.22 10.85 5.67
CA CYS A 21 -14.78 10.49 4.33
C CYS A 21 -15.86 10.65 3.22
N PRO A 22 -17.15 10.38 3.47
CA PRO A 22 -18.20 10.67 2.49
C PRO A 22 -18.30 12.18 2.14
N ASP A 23 -18.04 13.06 3.11
CA ASP A 23 -18.04 14.51 2.88
C ASP A 23 -16.85 14.92 1.99
N LEU A 24 -15.67 14.30 2.19
CA LEU A 24 -14.50 14.51 1.34
C LEU A 24 -14.75 14.10 -0.10
N GLU A 25 -15.51 13.02 -0.31
CA GLU A 25 -15.98 12.63 -1.65
C GLU A 25 -16.87 13.74 -2.26
N GLY A 26 -17.79 14.28 -1.47
CA GLY A 26 -18.66 15.38 -1.87
C GLY A 26 -17.91 16.69 -2.20
N MET A 27 -16.74 16.91 -1.59
CA MET A 27 -15.85 18.04 -1.85
C MET A 27 -15.05 17.90 -3.15
N GLY A 28 -15.03 16.71 -3.77
CA GLY A 28 -14.39 16.45 -5.05
C GLY A 28 -12.94 16.02 -4.97
N PHE A 29 -12.49 15.47 -3.84
CA PHE A 29 -11.20 14.76 -3.79
C PHE A 29 -11.27 13.49 -4.63
N ASP A 30 -10.16 13.15 -5.30
CA ASP A 30 -10.07 11.98 -6.18
C ASP A 30 -9.80 10.68 -5.42
N GLY A 31 -9.13 10.75 -4.28
CA GLY A 31 -8.78 9.58 -3.47
C GLY A 31 -8.54 9.86 -2.00
N LEU A 32 -8.76 8.84 -1.18
CA LEU A 32 -8.46 8.78 0.24
C LEU A 32 -7.31 7.81 0.48
N TRP A 33 -6.34 8.17 1.32
CA TRP A 33 -5.22 7.31 1.67
C TRP A 33 -5.13 7.13 3.18
N LEU A 34 -4.96 5.87 3.61
CA LEU A 34 -4.73 5.47 4.99
C LEU A 34 -3.26 5.12 5.21
N THR A 35 -2.82 5.13 6.46
CA THR A 35 -1.52 4.59 6.86
C THR A 35 -1.66 3.16 7.39
N ASP A 36 -0.56 2.40 7.46
CA ASP A 36 -0.58 1.02 7.93
C ASP A 36 0.40 0.80 9.09
N HIS A 37 -0.12 1.00 10.29
CA HIS A 37 0.50 0.58 11.54
C HIS A 37 -0.46 -0.33 12.31
N VAL A 38 0.08 -1.30 13.05
CA VAL A 38 -0.73 -2.34 13.70
C VAL A 38 -0.71 -2.20 15.22
N VAL A 39 0.40 -1.70 15.77
CA VAL A 39 0.56 -1.46 17.21
C VAL A 39 1.25 -0.13 17.47
N GLY A 40 0.83 0.57 18.51
CA GLY A 40 1.52 1.75 19.03
C GLY A 40 2.80 1.36 19.76
N PHE A 41 3.81 2.21 19.75
CA PHE A 41 5.02 2.10 20.55
C PHE A 41 5.65 3.48 20.82
N GLU A 42 6.56 3.54 21.79
CA GLU A 42 7.06 4.81 22.37
C GLU A 42 7.46 5.89 21.36
N VAL A 43 8.04 5.50 20.22
CA VAL A 43 8.46 6.47 19.19
C VAL A 43 7.27 7.21 18.55
N PHE A 44 6.07 6.63 18.58
CA PHE A 44 4.85 7.25 18.05
C PHE A 44 4.05 8.02 19.10
N GLN A 45 4.26 7.72 20.38
CA GLN A 45 3.49 8.30 21.50
C GLN A 45 3.37 9.82 21.47
N PRO A 46 4.44 10.59 21.18
CA PRO A 46 4.35 12.05 21.20
C PRO A 46 3.47 12.65 20.09
N VAL A 47 3.28 11.94 18.98
CA VAL A 47 2.62 12.46 17.78
C VAL A 47 1.27 11.80 17.51
N TYR A 48 1.20 10.48 17.59
CA TYR A 48 0.01 9.70 17.16
C TYR A 48 -0.68 8.94 18.29
N GLY A 49 -0.01 8.78 19.47
CA GLY A 49 -0.52 7.97 20.56
C GLY A 49 -0.50 6.47 20.24
N ASP A 50 -1.37 5.71 20.91
CA ASP A 50 -1.47 4.26 20.78
C ASP A 50 -2.67 3.80 19.94
N TYR A 51 -3.51 4.72 19.49
CA TYR A 51 -4.75 4.40 18.79
C TYR A 51 -4.53 4.32 17.29
N TRP A 52 -4.75 3.14 16.72
CA TRP A 52 -4.59 2.85 15.29
C TRP A 52 -5.74 1.99 14.80
N LEU A 53 -6.48 2.45 13.80
CA LEU A 53 -7.44 1.62 13.07
C LEU A 53 -6.70 0.80 12.03
N GLU A 54 -6.94 -0.51 12.00
CA GLU A 54 -6.26 -1.43 11.05
C GLU A 54 -6.63 -1.08 9.60
N ALA A 55 -5.62 -0.94 8.77
CA ALA A 55 -5.74 -0.32 7.46
C ALA A 55 -6.72 -1.04 6.50
N LEU A 56 -6.66 -2.37 6.39
CA LEU A 56 -7.54 -3.12 5.47
C LEU A 56 -8.98 -3.15 5.97
N SER A 57 -9.20 -3.25 7.27
CA SER A 57 -10.53 -3.20 7.88
C SER A 57 -11.18 -1.84 7.68
N THR A 58 -10.39 -0.77 7.88
CA THR A 58 -10.85 0.61 7.64
C THR A 58 -11.13 0.86 6.17
N LEU A 59 -10.27 0.34 5.27
CA LEU A 59 -10.49 0.46 3.83
C LEU A 59 -11.77 -0.26 3.39
N ALA A 60 -12.07 -1.43 3.97
CA ALA A 60 -13.31 -2.16 3.71
C ALA A 60 -14.55 -1.39 4.19
N TYR A 61 -14.47 -0.74 5.35
CA TYR A 61 -15.52 0.15 5.85
C TYR A 61 -15.76 1.33 4.89
N LEU A 62 -14.69 1.99 4.46
CA LEU A 62 -14.78 3.10 3.50
C LEU A 62 -15.33 2.66 2.13
N ALA A 63 -15.04 1.43 1.70
CA ALA A 63 -15.60 0.87 0.48
C ALA A 63 -17.14 0.79 0.53
N GLY A 64 -17.70 0.57 1.72
CA GLY A 64 -19.15 0.51 1.94
C GLY A 64 -19.81 1.86 2.22
N THR A 65 -19.06 2.90 2.61
CA THR A 65 -19.59 4.21 3.00
C THR A 65 -19.35 5.31 1.97
N THR A 66 -18.59 5.02 0.91
CA THR A 66 -18.29 5.94 -0.22
C THR A 66 -18.69 5.29 -1.54
N GLU A 67 -18.90 6.08 -2.59
CA GLU A 67 -19.40 5.59 -3.89
C GLU A 67 -18.40 5.69 -5.05
N LYS A 68 -17.60 6.76 -5.11
CA LYS A 68 -16.77 7.12 -6.27
C LYS A 68 -15.32 7.33 -5.96
N ILE A 69 -15.01 7.87 -4.78
CA ILE A 69 -13.65 8.23 -4.39
C ILE A 69 -12.76 6.99 -4.35
N ARG A 70 -11.53 7.12 -4.83
CA ARG A 70 -10.57 6.01 -4.78
C ARG A 70 -10.08 5.78 -3.36
N LEU A 71 -9.70 4.56 -3.07
CA LEU A 71 -9.39 4.07 -1.74
C LEU A 71 -7.97 3.49 -1.71
N GLY A 72 -7.05 4.18 -1.06
CA GLY A 72 -5.64 3.82 -1.02
C GLY A 72 -5.12 3.51 0.38
N ILE A 73 -4.06 2.72 0.45
CA ILE A 73 -3.22 2.59 1.64
C ILE A 73 -1.81 3.03 1.26
N GLY A 74 -1.30 4.07 1.87
CA GLY A 74 -0.01 4.65 1.51
C GLY A 74 1.00 4.64 2.68
N VAL A 75 1.63 3.49 2.91
CA VAL A 75 1.67 2.24 2.15
C VAL A 75 1.26 1.04 3.00
N LEU A 76 0.68 0.01 2.41
CA LEU A 76 0.47 -1.27 3.07
C LEU A 76 1.84 -1.95 3.28
N VAL A 77 2.14 -2.32 4.51
CA VAL A 77 3.39 -3.04 4.84
C VAL A 77 3.19 -4.53 4.52
N ILE A 78 3.59 -4.90 3.32
CA ILE A 78 3.35 -6.25 2.77
C ILE A 78 3.85 -7.37 3.71
N PRO A 79 5.06 -7.28 4.31
CA PRO A 79 5.56 -8.37 5.16
C PRO A 79 4.84 -8.57 6.50
N TYR A 80 3.94 -7.68 6.90
CA TYR A 80 3.13 -7.89 8.11
C TYR A 80 2.08 -8.99 7.93
N ARG A 81 1.76 -9.35 6.68
CA ARG A 81 0.67 -10.24 6.32
C ARG A 81 1.14 -11.41 5.47
N ASP A 82 0.35 -12.49 5.44
CA ASP A 82 0.49 -13.52 4.41
C ASP A 82 0.06 -12.97 3.06
N ALA A 83 0.84 -13.26 2.00
CA ALA A 83 0.62 -12.67 0.68
C ALA A 83 -0.69 -13.12 0.04
N VAL A 84 -1.09 -14.40 0.21
CA VAL A 84 -2.35 -14.92 -0.34
C VAL A 84 -3.54 -14.32 0.39
N PHE A 85 -3.43 -14.18 1.72
CA PHE A 85 -4.49 -13.55 2.52
C PHE A 85 -4.63 -12.06 2.19
N ALA A 86 -3.52 -11.33 2.05
CA ALA A 86 -3.54 -9.92 1.65
C ALA A 86 -4.12 -9.75 0.23
N ALA A 87 -3.72 -10.61 -0.72
CA ALA A 87 -4.30 -10.62 -2.07
C ALA A 87 -5.82 -10.83 -2.02
N LYS A 88 -6.28 -11.74 -1.15
CA LYS A 88 -7.71 -12.05 -0.98
C LYS A 88 -8.48 -10.87 -0.40
N SER A 89 -7.98 -10.25 0.66
CA SER A 89 -8.61 -9.08 1.29
C SER A 89 -8.73 -7.92 0.31
N LEU A 90 -7.64 -7.59 -0.39
CA LEU A 90 -7.61 -6.52 -1.39
C LEU A 90 -8.57 -6.79 -2.57
N ALA A 91 -8.59 -8.02 -3.11
CA ALA A 91 -9.53 -8.38 -4.18
C ALA A 91 -10.98 -8.30 -3.72
N THR A 92 -11.26 -8.65 -2.46
CA THR A 92 -12.59 -8.51 -1.87
C THR A 92 -12.99 -7.05 -1.76
N ILE A 93 -12.13 -6.19 -1.22
CA ILE A 93 -12.37 -4.75 -1.08
C ILE A 93 -12.53 -4.12 -2.48
N ASP A 94 -11.70 -4.51 -3.44
CA ASP A 94 -11.80 -4.02 -4.82
C ASP A 94 -13.14 -4.39 -5.47
N THR A 95 -13.60 -5.62 -5.26
CA THR A 95 -14.93 -6.07 -5.72
C THR A 95 -16.06 -5.28 -5.06
N LEU A 96 -16.03 -5.13 -3.74
CA LEU A 96 -17.07 -4.44 -2.98
C LEU A 96 -17.09 -2.93 -3.26
N SER A 97 -15.95 -2.34 -3.59
CA SER A 97 -15.83 -0.94 -3.98
C SER A 97 -16.01 -0.68 -5.48
N ASN A 98 -16.31 -1.70 -6.29
CA ASN A 98 -16.40 -1.60 -7.74
C ASN A 98 -15.11 -1.03 -8.39
N GLY A 99 -13.94 -1.57 -8.01
CA GLY A 99 -12.67 -1.25 -8.66
C GLY A 99 -12.03 0.06 -8.22
N ARG A 100 -12.23 0.49 -6.96
CA ARG A 100 -11.69 1.76 -6.45
C ARG A 100 -10.40 1.64 -5.64
N VAL A 101 -9.86 0.45 -5.46
CA VAL A 101 -8.65 0.25 -4.63
C VAL A 101 -7.38 0.70 -5.33
N ASP A 102 -6.51 1.41 -4.61
CA ASP A 102 -5.11 1.70 -4.95
C ASP A 102 -4.19 1.10 -3.89
N LEU A 103 -3.26 0.24 -4.29
CA LEU A 103 -2.38 -0.43 -3.35
C LEU A 103 -1.01 0.25 -3.28
N GLY A 104 -0.80 1.05 -2.24
CA GLY A 104 0.54 1.48 -1.86
C GLY A 104 1.34 0.31 -1.28
N VAL A 105 2.55 0.12 -1.76
CA VAL A 105 3.41 -1.01 -1.43
C VAL A 105 4.59 -0.55 -0.59
N GLY A 106 4.70 -1.06 0.63
CA GLY A 106 5.81 -0.82 1.54
C GLY A 106 6.47 -2.10 2.06
N THR A 107 7.73 -1.99 2.48
CA THR A 107 8.47 -3.10 3.09
C THR A 107 8.47 -3.06 4.62
N GLY A 108 7.99 -1.98 5.21
CA GLY A 108 8.05 -1.73 6.64
C GLY A 108 9.44 -1.35 7.15
N TRP A 109 9.47 -0.65 8.28
CA TRP A 109 10.69 -0.16 8.92
C TRP A 109 10.73 -0.44 10.42
N SER A 110 9.56 -0.63 11.06
CA SER A 110 9.44 -0.80 12.50
C SER A 110 9.72 -2.23 12.92
N ARG A 111 10.94 -2.48 13.43
CA ARG A 111 11.30 -3.80 13.99
C ARG A 111 10.34 -4.23 15.10
N ALA A 112 9.82 -3.28 15.90
CA ALA A 112 8.90 -3.57 16.99
C ALA A 112 7.57 -4.17 16.50
N GLU A 113 7.01 -3.65 15.40
CA GLU A 113 5.80 -4.20 14.80
C GLU A 113 6.02 -5.60 14.23
N PHE A 114 7.16 -5.83 13.55
CA PHE A 114 7.52 -7.19 13.09
C PHE A 114 7.61 -8.17 14.27
N PHE A 115 8.15 -7.73 15.41
CA PHE A 115 8.21 -8.56 16.62
C PHE A 115 6.83 -8.86 17.17
N ALA A 116 5.98 -7.85 17.36
CA ALA A 116 4.62 -8.00 17.87
C ALA A 116 3.76 -8.92 16.99
N LEU A 117 4.00 -8.90 15.68
CA LEU A 117 3.30 -9.74 14.70
C LEU A 117 3.89 -11.15 14.54
N GLY A 118 4.98 -11.50 15.26
CA GLY A 118 5.67 -12.77 15.06
C GLY A 118 6.37 -12.92 13.71
N ARG A 119 6.73 -11.78 13.09
CA ARG A 119 7.33 -11.69 11.75
C ARG A 119 8.80 -11.29 11.76
N GLN A 120 9.54 -11.59 12.83
CA GLN A 120 10.96 -11.21 12.99
C GLN A 120 11.84 -11.71 11.83
N ALA A 121 11.60 -12.94 11.37
CA ALA A 121 12.35 -13.55 10.29
C ALA A 121 12.19 -12.79 8.95
N GLN A 122 11.03 -12.19 8.74
CA GLN A 122 10.75 -11.40 7.54
C GLN A 122 11.44 -10.04 7.58
N PHE A 123 11.72 -9.48 8.78
CA PHE A 123 12.30 -8.14 8.90
C PHE A 123 13.64 -8.01 8.16
N GLU A 124 14.55 -8.96 8.33
CA GLU A 124 15.87 -8.91 7.67
C GLU A 124 15.78 -9.16 6.16
N ARG A 125 14.79 -9.90 5.73
CA ARG A 125 14.54 -10.22 4.32
C ARG A 125 13.30 -9.49 3.76
N ARG A 126 12.83 -8.39 4.38
CA ARG A 126 11.58 -7.71 4.03
C ARG A 126 11.50 -7.24 2.58
N GLY A 127 12.63 -6.84 1.99
CA GLY A 127 12.67 -6.45 0.58
C GLY A 127 12.41 -7.64 -0.37
N PRO A 128 13.20 -8.72 -0.32
CA PRO A 128 12.93 -9.95 -1.06
C PRO A 128 11.54 -10.54 -0.80
N TYR A 129 11.10 -10.59 0.46
CA TYR A 129 9.76 -11.03 0.82
C TYR A 129 8.66 -10.23 0.11
N THR A 130 8.78 -8.89 0.12
CA THR A 130 7.82 -8.01 -0.56
C THR A 130 7.79 -8.29 -2.06
N ASN A 131 8.94 -8.44 -2.69
CA ASN A 131 9.01 -8.72 -4.12
C ASN A 131 8.28 -10.02 -4.47
N GLU A 132 8.55 -11.10 -3.74
CA GLU A 132 7.89 -12.38 -3.97
C GLU A 132 6.39 -12.32 -3.65
N ALA A 133 6.00 -11.61 -2.59
CA ALA A 133 4.59 -11.41 -2.25
C ALA A 133 3.82 -10.68 -3.35
N LEU A 134 4.43 -9.70 -4.02
CA LEU A 134 3.82 -9.04 -5.18
C LEU A 134 3.67 -10.00 -6.37
N ASP A 135 4.66 -10.85 -6.61
CA ASP A 135 4.55 -11.90 -7.64
C ASP A 135 3.41 -12.90 -7.31
N VAL A 136 3.25 -13.29 -6.03
CA VAL A 136 2.12 -14.12 -5.54
C VAL A 136 0.77 -13.43 -5.76
N MET A 137 0.66 -12.14 -5.38
CA MET A 137 -0.58 -11.38 -5.57
C MET A 137 -0.96 -11.30 -7.05
N GLN A 138 0.00 -11.00 -7.92
CA GLN A 138 -0.23 -10.96 -9.36
C GLN A 138 -0.68 -12.33 -9.89
N ALA A 139 -0.03 -13.42 -9.48
CA ALA A 139 -0.42 -14.77 -9.87
C ALA A 139 -1.86 -15.10 -9.43
N CYS A 140 -2.24 -14.72 -8.20
CA CYS A 140 -3.61 -14.92 -7.71
C CYS A 140 -4.65 -14.10 -8.49
N TRP A 141 -4.33 -12.87 -8.85
CA TRP A 141 -5.27 -11.95 -9.48
C TRP A 141 -5.45 -12.18 -10.98
N SER A 142 -4.43 -12.69 -11.66
CA SER A 142 -4.46 -12.89 -13.12
C SER A 142 -4.89 -14.29 -13.57
N ALA A 143 -4.88 -15.28 -12.69
CA ALA A 143 -5.16 -16.66 -13.09
C ALA A 143 -6.63 -16.91 -13.48
N GLU A 144 -6.85 -17.56 -14.61
CA GLU A 144 -8.20 -17.98 -15.04
C GLU A 144 -8.62 -19.34 -14.49
N GLY A 145 -7.70 -20.08 -13.89
CA GLY A 145 -7.91 -21.42 -13.35
C GLY A 145 -7.23 -21.65 -12.02
N ASP A 146 -6.59 -22.81 -11.89
CA ASP A 146 -5.80 -23.13 -10.71
C ASP A 146 -4.50 -22.31 -10.68
N VAL A 147 -4.18 -21.79 -9.50
CA VAL A 147 -2.94 -21.06 -9.22
C VAL A 147 -1.96 -21.97 -8.49
N ALA A 148 -0.71 -21.93 -8.90
CA ALA A 148 0.42 -22.52 -8.18
C ALA A 148 1.55 -21.50 -8.09
N PHE A 149 2.30 -21.55 -7.01
CA PHE A 149 3.48 -20.73 -6.82
C PHE A 149 4.58 -21.51 -6.10
N SER A 150 5.83 -21.25 -6.44
CA SER A 150 6.99 -21.83 -5.77
C SER A 150 8.11 -20.80 -5.71
N GLY A 151 8.39 -20.32 -4.53
CA GLY A 151 9.42 -19.32 -4.23
C GLY A 151 10.13 -19.61 -2.92
N ASP A 152 10.88 -18.63 -2.42
CA ASP A 152 11.66 -18.72 -1.18
C ASP A 152 10.77 -18.61 0.07
N PHE A 153 9.66 -17.88 -0.01
CA PHE A 153 8.79 -17.55 1.12
C PHE A 153 7.40 -18.16 0.98
N HIS A 154 6.95 -18.41 -0.25
CA HIS A 154 5.61 -18.91 -0.53
C HIS A 154 5.69 -20.12 -1.46
N SER A 155 4.98 -21.19 -1.09
CA SER A 155 4.86 -22.36 -1.95
C SER A 155 3.48 -22.99 -1.77
N PHE A 156 2.71 -23.08 -2.85
CA PHE A 156 1.41 -23.74 -2.87
C PHE A 156 1.06 -24.27 -4.26
N ARG A 157 0.12 -25.23 -4.33
CA ARG A 157 -0.31 -25.87 -5.58
C ARG A 157 -1.81 -25.97 -5.64
N LYS A 158 -2.34 -25.77 -6.83
CA LYS A 158 -3.74 -26.04 -7.20
C LYS A 158 -4.76 -25.37 -6.28
N VAL A 159 -4.59 -24.09 -6.02
CA VAL A 159 -5.61 -23.29 -5.33
C VAL A 159 -6.43 -22.50 -6.35
N ARG A 160 -7.72 -22.36 -6.11
CA ARG A 160 -8.59 -21.46 -6.87
C ARG A 160 -8.75 -20.17 -6.13
N PHE A 161 -8.47 -19.07 -6.81
CA PHE A 161 -8.53 -17.74 -6.23
C PHE A 161 -9.71 -16.96 -6.84
N GLN A 162 -10.75 -16.71 -6.03
CA GLN A 162 -11.93 -15.94 -6.39
C GLN A 162 -12.49 -15.20 -5.15
N PRO A 163 -13.03 -13.94 -5.26
CA PRO A 163 -13.06 -13.17 -6.50
C PRO A 163 -11.67 -12.70 -6.92
N ARG A 164 -11.49 -12.42 -8.21
CA ARG A 164 -10.38 -11.62 -8.70
C ARG A 164 -10.76 -10.14 -8.57
N PRO A 165 -9.79 -9.21 -8.55
CA PRO A 165 -10.08 -7.79 -8.60
C PRO A 165 -10.96 -7.42 -9.82
N VAL A 166 -11.81 -6.42 -9.67
CA VAL A 166 -12.54 -5.80 -10.78
C VAL A 166 -11.57 -5.10 -11.72
N GLN A 167 -10.55 -4.48 -11.16
CA GLN A 167 -9.51 -3.79 -11.91
C GLN A 167 -8.63 -4.80 -12.69
N GLN A 168 -8.45 -4.55 -14.00
CA GLN A 168 -7.64 -5.40 -14.88
C GLN A 168 -6.42 -4.63 -15.39
N PRO A 169 -5.27 -5.29 -15.53
CA PRO A 169 -5.00 -6.70 -15.24
C PRO A 169 -4.88 -6.99 -13.73
N ARG A 170 -4.86 -5.99 -12.86
CA ARG A 170 -4.77 -6.08 -11.40
C ARG A 170 -5.05 -4.74 -10.72
N ILE A 171 -5.13 -4.74 -9.39
CA ILE A 171 -5.10 -3.51 -8.58
C ILE A 171 -3.77 -2.78 -8.84
N PRO A 172 -3.79 -1.45 -9.10
CA PRO A 172 -2.57 -0.67 -9.34
C PRO A 172 -1.63 -0.67 -8.14
N PHE A 173 -0.33 -0.86 -8.40
CA PHE A 173 0.72 -0.80 -7.39
C PHE A 173 1.37 0.59 -7.34
N TRP A 174 1.27 1.24 -6.20
CA TRP A 174 1.96 2.48 -5.87
C TRP A 174 3.16 2.13 -5.00
N VAL A 175 4.33 1.95 -5.61
CA VAL A 175 5.50 1.46 -4.88
C VAL A 175 6.15 2.59 -4.09
N GLY A 176 6.06 2.48 -2.77
CA GLY A 176 6.63 3.43 -1.82
C GLY A 176 8.14 3.30 -1.70
N SER A 177 8.81 4.44 -1.55
CA SER A 177 10.20 4.48 -1.13
C SER A 177 10.47 5.69 -0.24
N ARG A 178 11.41 5.53 0.70
CA ARG A 178 12.01 6.61 1.46
C ARG A 178 13.49 6.66 1.07
N GLY A 179 13.91 7.77 0.47
CA GLY A 179 15.26 7.90 -0.08
C GLY A 179 15.42 7.26 -1.46
N THR A 180 16.62 7.44 -2.02
CA THR A 180 17.01 7.05 -3.39
C THR A 180 17.87 5.78 -3.43
N ALA A 181 17.80 4.94 -2.40
CA ALA A 181 18.53 3.68 -2.37
C ALA A 181 18.14 2.77 -3.54
N SER A 182 19.10 2.06 -4.11
CA SER A 182 18.93 1.29 -5.36
C SER A 182 17.89 0.16 -5.27
N ALA A 183 17.71 -0.47 -4.11
CA ALA A 183 16.77 -1.59 -3.99
C ALA A 183 15.29 -1.16 -4.05
N PRO A 184 14.82 -0.10 -3.36
CA PRO A 184 13.50 0.48 -3.58
C PRO A 184 13.26 0.94 -5.02
N LEU A 185 14.24 1.62 -5.65
CA LEU A 185 14.08 2.09 -7.04
C LEU A 185 13.96 0.92 -8.03
N ARG A 186 14.76 -0.15 -7.87
CA ARG A 186 14.60 -1.38 -8.68
C ARG A 186 13.23 -2.03 -8.48
N ARG A 187 12.69 -2.01 -7.25
CA ARG A 187 11.32 -2.52 -7.00
C ARG A 187 10.28 -1.66 -7.71
N ALA A 188 10.40 -0.34 -7.64
CA ALA A 188 9.52 0.56 -8.35
C ALA A 188 9.59 0.33 -9.87
N ALA A 189 10.79 0.23 -10.45
CA ALA A 189 10.97 -0.06 -11.87
C ALA A 189 10.29 -1.37 -12.31
N LYS A 190 10.39 -2.43 -11.47
CA LYS A 190 9.81 -3.75 -11.80
C LYS A 190 8.29 -3.79 -11.66
N TYR A 191 7.73 -3.22 -10.59
CA TYR A 191 6.35 -3.49 -10.19
C TYR A 191 5.41 -2.30 -10.28
N ALA A 192 5.93 -1.05 -10.19
CA ALA A 192 5.07 0.11 -10.01
C ALA A 192 4.26 0.46 -11.24
N ASP A 193 2.97 0.74 -11.04
CA ASP A 193 2.17 1.57 -11.94
C ASP A 193 2.42 3.05 -11.61
N TYR A 194 2.68 3.34 -10.32
CA TYR A 194 3.07 4.66 -9.82
C TYR A 194 4.23 4.53 -8.82
N TRP A 195 5.21 5.41 -8.90
CA TRP A 195 6.18 5.58 -7.83
C TRP A 195 5.63 6.54 -6.78
N HIS A 196 5.71 6.15 -5.50
CA HIS A 196 5.14 6.88 -4.37
C HIS A 196 6.23 7.24 -3.34
N PRO A 197 7.11 8.22 -3.65
CA PRO A 197 8.18 8.64 -2.76
C PRO A 197 7.64 9.40 -1.54
N THR A 198 8.38 9.31 -0.43
CA THR A 198 8.08 10.04 0.80
C THR A 198 9.35 10.66 1.36
N GLY A 199 9.29 11.94 1.75
CA GLY A 199 10.39 12.64 2.40
C GLY A 199 11.60 12.88 1.49
N LEU A 200 11.38 13.13 0.21
CA LEU A 200 12.39 13.48 -0.79
C LEU A 200 12.22 14.92 -1.26
N SER A 201 13.35 15.58 -1.60
CA SER A 201 13.32 16.87 -2.27
C SER A 201 12.83 16.75 -3.72
N PRO A 202 12.40 17.84 -4.38
CA PRO A 202 12.03 17.82 -5.79
C PRO A 202 13.15 17.30 -6.70
N GLU A 203 14.41 17.62 -6.39
CA GLU A 203 15.60 17.18 -7.12
C GLU A 203 15.78 15.67 -6.98
N GLU A 204 15.71 15.12 -5.75
CA GLU A 204 15.79 13.68 -5.48
C GLU A 204 14.64 12.91 -6.14
N ILE A 205 13.43 13.50 -6.20
CA ILE A 205 12.30 12.92 -6.92
C ILE A 205 12.59 12.87 -8.43
N SER A 206 13.12 13.94 -9.00
CA SER A 206 13.49 14.00 -10.42
C SER A 206 14.54 12.95 -10.77
N GLU A 207 15.63 12.88 -10.00
CA GLU A 207 16.71 11.90 -10.19
C GLU A 207 16.20 10.46 -10.02
N GLY A 208 15.44 10.19 -8.96
CA GLY A 208 14.87 8.88 -8.71
C GLY A 208 13.90 8.43 -9.81
N SER A 209 13.07 9.36 -10.31
CA SER A 209 12.15 9.10 -11.43
C SER A 209 12.92 8.74 -12.71
N GLN A 210 14.01 9.46 -13.01
CA GLN A 210 14.87 9.13 -14.17
C GLN A 210 15.44 7.71 -14.04
N VAL A 211 16.03 7.39 -12.89
CA VAL A 211 16.60 6.05 -12.63
C VAL A 211 15.53 4.96 -12.78
N ILE A 212 14.31 5.18 -12.24
CA ILE A 212 13.22 4.22 -12.36
C ILE A 212 12.83 4.02 -13.83
N ASN A 213 12.67 5.10 -14.59
CA ASN A 213 12.29 5.04 -16.00
C ASN A 213 13.34 4.32 -16.85
N ASP A 214 14.62 4.60 -16.61
CA ASP A 214 15.73 3.93 -17.30
C ASP A 214 15.75 2.42 -17.01
N LEU A 215 15.57 2.03 -15.74
CA LEU A 215 15.51 0.62 -15.34
C LEU A 215 14.26 -0.10 -15.84
N ALA A 216 13.13 0.59 -15.91
CA ALA A 216 11.86 0.03 -16.34
C ALA A 216 11.72 -0.04 -17.88
N GLY A 217 12.50 0.75 -18.62
CA GLY A 217 12.34 0.93 -20.08
C GLY A 217 11.01 1.58 -20.46
N ARG A 218 10.35 2.26 -19.52
CA ARG A 218 9.07 2.96 -19.70
C ARG A 218 8.93 4.11 -18.71
N SER A 219 8.02 5.02 -18.99
CA SER A 219 7.65 6.04 -18.01
C SER A 219 6.84 5.42 -16.86
N VAL A 220 7.26 5.70 -15.62
CA VAL A 220 6.53 5.37 -14.39
C VAL A 220 6.08 6.68 -13.76
N PRO A 221 4.78 6.97 -13.75
CA PRO A 221 4.27 8.18 -13.12
C PRO A 221 4.65 8.27 -11.65
N THR A 222 4.95 9.47 -11.19
CA THR A 222 5.35 9.76 -9.81
C THR A 222 4.22 10.51 -9.11
N SER A 223 3.83 10.07 -7.93
CA SER A 223 2.98 10.85 -7.05
C SER A 223 3.83 11.78 -6.18
N MET A 224 3.25 12.89 -5.76
CA MET A 224 3.89 13.80 -4.81
C MET A 224 3.01 13.89 -3.56
N ARG A 225 3.60 13.63 -2.40
CA ARG A 225 2.96 13.88 -1.12
C ARG A 225 3.41 15.24 -0.60
N GLY A 226 2.47 16.18 -0.50
CA GLY A 226 2.72 17.46 0.18
C GLY A 226 3.01 17.20 1.66
N GLN A 227 4.06 17.85 2.20
CA GLN A 227 4.25 17.93 3.64
C GLN A 227 3.47 19.14 4.16
N ASN A 228 2.79 18.99 5.29
CA ASN A 228 2.20 20.12 5.97
C ASN A 228 3.32 21.06 6.45
N ALA A 229 3.12 22.37 6.35
CA ALA A 229 4.08 23.37 6.82
C ALA A 229 4.36 23.32 8.34
N SER A 230 3.66 22.45 9.08
CA SER A 230 3.89 22.15 10.49
C SER A 230 4.99 21.12 10.76
N ASP A 231 5.53 20.48 9.71
CA ASP A 231 6.53 19.42 9.83
C ASP A 231 7.97 19.94 9.55
N ALA A 232 8.15 21.25 9.48
CA ALA A 232 9.42 21.95 9.25
C ALA A 232 10.02 22.52 10.55
#